data_bc8cf5ae463af5474fdc30df751b46c0
#
_entry.id   bc8cf5ae463af5474fdc30df751b46c0
#
_cell.length_a   1.000
_cell.length_b   1.000
_cell.length_c   1.000
_cell.angle_alpha   90.00
_cell.angle_beta   90.00
_cell.angle_gamma   90.00
#
_symmetry.space_group_name_H-M   'P 1'
#
loop_
_entity.id
_entity.type
_entity.pdbx_description
1 polymer ?
#
loop_
_entity_poly.entity_id
_entity_poly.type
_entity_poly.pdbx_seq_one_letter_code
_entity_poly.pdbx_strand_id
1 'polypeptide(L)'
;MEGIKRSLLFALFLIMCTLVQAQRLTVQGKVVSKTDGESIIGATVIETNQTSNGTITDIDGNFTLSVPQGAELSISYIGFKTVNVKAQATLNIVLEEESELLQEVVVTGYTTQRKADLTGAISVVSIDEIAKQNENNPIKALQGRVPGMNITADGNPSGNATVRIRGVGTLNNNDPLYIIDGVPTKSGMHELNGNDIESIQVLKDAASASIYGSRAANGVIIITTKKGKEGQIKINFDASIAASMYTNKMEVLNAEEYGRAMWQAYVNEGQDPNTNALGYKYSWGYDANGYPQLNNISMSKYLDSANTVPAADTDWFDETTRTGIIQQYNVSVSNGSEKGSSFFSLGYYKNIGIIKDLSLIHISEPTRH
;
A
#
# COMPACT_ATOMS: atom_id res chain seq x y z
N MET A 1 22.44 -76.70 6.22
CA MET A 1 21.59 -76.56 5.01
C MET A 1 20.50 -75.53 5.14
N GLU A 2 19.99 -75.24 6.34
CA GLU A 2 18.94 -74.17 6.50
C GLU A 2 19.42 -72.72 6.29
N GLY A 3 20.69 -72.42 6.64
CA GLY A 3 21.24 -71.06 6.46
C GLY A 3 21.37 -70.62 4.98
N ILE A 4 21.75 -71.63 4.12
CA ILE A 4 21.92 -71.39 2.67
C ILE A 4 20.54 -71.12 2.00
N LYS A 5 19.51 -71.89 2.47
CA LYS A 5 18.12 -71.64 1.95
C LYS A 5 17.56 -70.25 2.32
N ARG A 6 17.86 -69.78 3.55
CA ARG A 6 17.45 -68.43 3.99
C ARG A 6 18.19 -67.32 3.22
N SER A 7 19.48 -67.46 2.97
CA SER A 7 20.27 -66.56 2.18
C SER A 7 19.82 -66.52 0.73
N LEU A 8 19.47 -67.66 0.15
CA LEU A 8 18.96 -67.77 -1.22
C LEU A 8 17.56 -67.09 -1.34
N LEU A 9 16.69 -67.28 -0.35
CA LEU A 9 15.36 -66.63 -0.29
C LEU A 9 15.47 -65.10 -0.14
N PHE A 10 16.43 -64.62 0.68
CA PHE A 10 16.70 -63.21 0.85
C PHE A 10 17.27 -62.57 -0.43
N ALA A 11 18.18 -63.25 -1.12
CA ALA A 11 18.71 -62.83 -2.42
C ALA A 11 17.64 -62.81 -3.49
N LEU A 12 16.74 -63.80 -3.53
CA LEU A 12 15.60 -63.82 -4.45
C LEU A 12 14.60 -62.70 -4.18
N PHE A 13 14.35 -62.38 -2.90
CA PHE A 13 13.50 -61.24 -2.49
C PHE A 13 14.13 -59.91 -2.86
N LEU A 14 15.44 -59.74 -2.72
CA LEU A 14 16.17 -58.55 -3.14
C LEU A 14 16.15 -58.36 -4.66
N ILE A 15 16.30 -59.46 -5.43
CA ILE A 15 16.20 -59.45 -6.90
C ILE A 15 14.76 -59.12 -7.33
N MET A 16 13.75 -59.60 -6.62
CA MET A 16 12.34 -59.28 -6.91
C MET A 16 11.98 -57.81 -6.63
N CYS A 17 12.59 -57.18 -5.62
CA CYS A 17 12.46 -55.77 -5.33
C CYS A 17 13.09 -54.84 -6.39
N THR A 18 14.13 -55.30 -7.09
CA THR A 18 14.78 -54.50 -8.15
C THR A 18 14.04 -54.54 -9.50
N LEU A 19 13.07 -55.47 -9.67
CA LEU A 19 12.28 -55.59 -10.88
C LEU A 19 11.03 -54.72 -10.91
N VAL A 20 10.72 -53.98 -9.84
CA VAL A 20 9.65 -52.97 -9.87
C VAL A 20 10.22 -51.69 -10.48
N GLN A 21 10.58 -51.76 -11.75
CA GLN A 21 10.72 -50.55 -12.56
C GLN A 21 9.32 -49.97 -12.74
N ALA A 22 9.03 -48.81 -12.19
CA ALA A 22 7.83 -48.10 -12.45
C ALA A 22 7.71 -47.92 -13.97
N GLN A 23 6.74 -48.61 -14.59
CA GLN A 23 6.47 -48.48 -16.02
C GLN A 23 6.17 -47.04 -16.32
N ARG A 24 7.04 -46.36 -17.08
CA ARG A 24 6.80 -45.02 -17.56
C ARG A 24 5.88 -45.05 -18.73
N LEU A 25 4.83 -44.26 -18.69
CA LEU A 25 3.88 -44.02 -19.78
C LEU A 25 4.28 -42.72 -20.48
N THR A 26 4.49 -42.77 -21.77
CA THR A 26 4.62 -41.56 -22.58
C THR A 26 3.21 -41.11 -22.96
N VAL A 27 2.82 -39.99 -22.38
CA VAL A 27 1.56 -39.30 -22.60
C VAL A 27 1.75 -38.33 -23.77
N GLN A 28 0.94 -38.41 -24.76
CA GLN A 28 0.81 -37.42 -25.83
C GLN A 28 -0.57 -36.79 -25.74
N GLY A 29 -0.64 -35.49 -25.92
CA GLY A 29 -1.94 -34.84 -25.87
C GLY A 29 -1.97 -33.50 -26.57
N LYS A 30 -3.18 -32.96 -26.73
CA LYS A 30 -3.45 -31.65 -27.28
C LYS A 30 -4.27 -30.83 -26.27
N VAL A 31 -3.91 -29.55 -26.12
CA VAL A 31 -4.63 -28.61 -25.27
C VAL A 31 -5.31 -27.56 -26.14
N VAL A 32 -6.61 -27.39 -25.96
CA VAL A 32 -7.45 -26.46 -26.74
C VAL A 32 -8.31 -25.63 -25.80
N SER A 33 -8.69 -24.45 -26.26
CA SER A 33 -9.63 -23.57 -25.57
C SER A 33 -11.07 -24.05 -25.77
N LYS A 34 -11.91 -23.96 -24.74
CA LYS A 34 -13.33 -24.30 -24.80
C LYS A 34 -14.14 -23.28 -25.59
N THR A 35 -13.72 -22.02 -25.60
CA THR A 35 -14.49 -20.89 -26.13
C THR A 35 -14.46 -20.86 -27.67
N ASP A 36 -13.28 -21.06 -28.24
CA ASP A 36 -13.04 -20.93 -29.69
C ASP A 36 -12.50 -22.21 -30.35
N GLY A 37 -12.10 -23.20 -29.54
CA GLY A 37 -11.50 -24.44 -30.04
C GLY A 37 -10.07 -24.28 -30.53
N GLU A 38 -9.46 -23.09 -30.33
CA GLU A 38 -8.08 -22.83 -30.75
C GLU A 38 -7.07 -23.58 -29.88
N SER A 39 -5.92 -23.92 -30.47
CA SER A 39 -4.84 -24.59 -29.80
C SER A 39 -4.13 -23.63 -28.81
N ILE A 40 -3.94 -24.05 -27.55
CA ILE A 40 -3.27 -23.23 -26.55
C ILE A 40 -1.76 -23.50 -26.59
N ILE A 41 -1.01 -22.50 -27.01
CA ILE A 41 0.46 -22.51 -27.11
C ILE A 41 1.07 -22.14 -25.76
N GLY A 42 2.08 -22.89 -25.28
CA GLY A 42 2.81 -22.57 -24.06
C GLY A 42 2.06 -22.92 -22.76
N ALA A 43 0.99 -23.73 -22.83
CA ALA A 43 0.37 -24.27 -21.64
C ALA A 43 1.34 -25.20 -20.90
N THR A 44 1.42 -25.05 -19.59
CA THR A 44 2.30 -25.85 -18.73
C THR A 44 1.60 -27.13 -18.35
N VAL A 45 2.26 -28.28 -18.58
CA VAL A 45 1.80 -29.62 -18.21
C VAL A 45 2.81 -30.22 -17.24
N ILE A 46 2.43 -30.44 -15.99
CA ILE A 46 3.32 -30.96 -14.92
C ILE A 46 2.70 -32.18 -14.25
N GLU A 47 3.57 -33.04 -13.73
CA GLU A 47 3.16 -34.15 -12.87
C GLU A 47 2.84 -33.59 -11.47
N THR A 48 1.63 -33.81 -10.95
CA THR A 48 1.15 -33.20 -9.68
C THR A 48 2.05 -33.57 -8.49
N ASN A 49 2.58 -34.80 -8.47
CA ASN A 49 3.42 -35.27 -7.37
C ASN A 49 4.92 -34.98 -7.55
N GLN A 50 5.34 -34.56 -8.74
CA GLN A 50 6.73 -34.25 -9.08
C GLN A 50 6.80 -33.04 -10.00
N THR A 51 6.73 -31.86 -9.43
CA THR A 51 6.66 -30.57 -10.14
C THR A 51 7.88 -30.27 -11.03
N SER A 52 8.99 -30.99 -10.83
CA SER A 52 10.18 -30.92 -11.71
C SER A 52 10.03 -31.70 -13.01
N ASN A 53 9.02 -32.59 -13.12
CA ASN A 53 8.71 -33.32 -14.34
C ASN A 53 7.54 -32.64 -15.06
N GLY A 54 7.85 -31.89 -16.10
CA GLY A 54 6.85 -31.12 -16.87
C GLY A 54 7.32 -30.77 -18.26
N THR A 55 6.39 -30.31 -19.07
CA THR A 55 6.59 -29.83 -20.44
C THR A 55 5.65 -28.66 -20.72
N ILE A 56 5.84 -28.00 -21.85
CA ILE A 56 4.94 -26.98 -22.38
C ILE A 56 4.38 -27.39 -23.73
N THR A 57 3.20 -26.92 -24.09
CA THR A 57 2.58 -27.16 -25.40
C THR A 57 3.27 -26.40 -26.52
N ASP A 58 3.38 -27.00 -27.68
CA ASP A 58 3.90 -26.40 -28.91
C ASP A 58 2.92 -25.45 -29.59
N ILE A 59 3.27 -24.96 -30.81
CA ILE A 59 2.45 -24.02 -31.60
C ILE A 59 1.11 -24.61 -32.04
N ASP A 60 0.99 -25.92 -32.10
CA ASP A 60 -0.24 -26.64 -32.43
C ASP A 60 -1.01 -27.11 -31.18
N GLY A 61 -0.52 -26.73 -29.99
CA GLY A 61 -1.10 -27.11 -28.71
C GLY A 61 -0.75 -28.53 -28.25
N ASN A 62 0.17 -29.23 -28.95
CA ASN A 62 0.53 -30.60 -28.60
C ASN A 62 1.61 -30.64 -27.53
N PHE A 63 1.60 -31.68 -26.71
CA PHE A 63 2.64 -31.95 -25.72
C PHE A 63 2.98 -33.44 -25.67
N THR A 64 4.18 -33.73 -25.18
CA THR A 64 4.63 -35.10 -24.87
C THR A 64 5.34 -35.09 -23.52
N LEU A 65 4.92 -35.95 -22.60
CA LEU A 65 5.48 -36.05 -21.26
C LEU A 65 5.58 -37.52 -20.83
N SER A 66 6.72 -37.93 -20.29
CA SER A 66 6.92 -39.27 -19.74
C SER A 66 6.71 -39.27 -18.22
N VAL A 67 5.68 -40.00 -17.77
CA VAL A 67 5.26 -40.06 -16.37
C VAL A 67 5.06 -41.50 -15.90
N PRO A 68 5.07 -41.78 -14.58
CA PRO A 68 4.67 -43.10 -14.09
C PRO A 68 3.25 -43.45 -14.45
N GLN A 69 2.97 -44.73 -14.69
CA GLN A 69 1.61 -45.22 -14.99
C GLN A 69 0.67 -44.88 -13.80
N GLY A 70 -0.44 -44.15 -14.07
CA GLY A 70 -1.42 -43.72 -13.07
C GLY A 70 -1.09 -42.38 -12.42
N ALA A 71 -0.05 -41.68 -12.89
CA ALA A 71 0.23 -40.32 -12.44
C ALA A 71 -0.91 -39.35 -12.78
N GLU A 72 -1.04 -38.29 -11.98
CA GLU A 72 -1.96 -37.19 -12.22
C GLU A 72 -1.18 -36.02 -12.83
N LEU A 73 -1.72 -35.45 -13.90
CA LEU A 73 -1.17 -34.29 -14.60
C LEU A 73 -1.97 -33.05 -14.28
N SER A 74 -1.29 -31.97 -13.96
CA SER A 74 -1.87 -30.64 -13.80
C SER A 74 -1.52 -29.79 -15.00
N ILE A 75 -2.54 -29.29 -15.69
CA ILE A 75 -2.42 -28.46 -16.88
C ILE A 75 -2.90 -27.06 -16.56
N SER A 76 -2.03 -26.07 -16.75
CA SER A 76 -2.32 -24.67 -16.45
C SER A 76 -1.84 -23.73 -17.56
N TYR A 77 -2.60 -22.67 -17.78
CA TYR A 77 -2.23 -21.57 -18.68
C TYR A 77 -2.78 -20.26 -18.13
N ILE A 78 -2.08 -19.14 -18.37
CA ILE A 78 -2.50 -17.83 -17.87
C ILE A 78 -3.86 -17.46 -18.47
N GLY A 79 -4.84 -17.16 -17.60
CA GLY A 79 -6.22 -16.83 -18.02
C GLY A 79 -7.14 -18.04 -18.20
N PHE A 80 -6.69 -19.25 -17.83
CA PHE A 80 -7.50 -20.47 -17.88
C PHE A 80 -7.51 -21.22 -16.57
N LYS A 81 -8.61 -21.91 -16.28
CA LYS A 81 -8.74 -22.77 -15.10
C LYS A 81 -7.79 -23.96 -15.20
N THR A 82 -7.05 -24.20 -14.13
CA THR A 82 -6.19 -25.39 -14.03
C THR A 82 -7.02 -26.66 -14.04
N VAL A 83 -6.65 -27.61 -14.90
CA VAL A 83 -7.33 -28.91 -15.05
C VAL A 83 -6.38 -30.02 -14.62
N ASN A 84 -6.87 -30.89 -13.73
CA ASN A 84 -6.15 -32.08 -13.31
C ASN A 84 -6.74 -33.34 -13.97
N VAL A 85 -5.89 -34.14 -14.63
CA VAL A 85 -6.30 -35.35 -15.33
C VAL A 85 -5.36 -36.52 -15.03
N LYS A 86 -5.87 -37.73 -15.02
CA LYS A 86 -5.02 -38.93 -14.91
C LYS A 86 -4.32 -39.19 -16.23
N ALA A 87 -3.04 -39.54 -16.14
CA ALA A 87 -2.19 -39.82 -17.29
C ALA A 87 -2.73 -41.01 -18.10
N GLN A 88 -2.96 -40.79 -19.41
CA GLN A 88 -3.34 -41.77 -20.40
C GLN A 88 -2.44 -41.59 -21.62
N ALA A 89 -2.31 -42.62 -22.45
CA ALA A 89 -1.42 -42.59 -23.62
C ALA A 89 -1.74 -41.44 -24.58
N THR A 90 -3.03 -41.09 -24.72
CA THR A 90 -3.48 -39.95 -25.52
C THR A 90 -4.49 -39.15 -24.72
N LEU A 91 -4.29 -37.82 -24.63
CA LEU A 91 -5.15 -36.90 -23.92
C LEU A 91 -5.58 -35.74 -24.81
N ASN A 92 -6.87 -35.43 -24.79
CA ASN A 92 -7.41 -34.23 -25.41
C ASN A 92 -7.96 -33.35 -24.26
N ILE A 93 -7.32 -32.23 -24.00
CA ILE A 93 -7.58 -31.38 -22.85
C ILE A 93 -8.22 -30.08 -23.31
N VAL A 94 -9.37 -29.79 -22.73
CA VAL A 94 -10.12 -28.57 -23.03
C VAL A 94 -9.99 -27.68 -21.79
N LEU A 95 -9.33 -26.52 -21.91
CA LEU A 95 -9.26 -25.55 -20.85
C LEU A 95 -10.42 -24.56 -20.99
N GLU A 96 -11.08 -24.30 -19.87
CA GLU A 96 -12.04 -23.21 -19.77
C GLU A 96 -11.29 -21.91 -19.39
N GLU A 97 -11.62 -20.84 -20.11
CA GLU A 97 -11.12 -19.52 -19.70
C GLU A 97 -11.53 -19.26 -18.26
N GLU A 98 -10.55 -18.95 -17.43
CA GLU A 98 -10.77 -18.41 -16.13
C GLU A 98 -11.22 -16.96 -16.32
N SER A 99 -12.49 -16.78 -16.63
CA SER A 99 -13.13 -15.47 -16.53
C SER A 99 -13.37 -15.11 -15.06
N GLU A 100 -12.34 -15.25 -14.21
CA GLU A 100 -12.06 -14.30 -13.18
C GLU A 100 -11.47 -13.04 -13.85
N LEU A 101 -12.23 -12.42 -14.73
CA LEU A 101 -12.37 -10.99 -14.60
C LEU A 101 -12.67 -10.82 -13.13
N LEU A 102 -11.70 -10.29 -12.37
CA LEU A 102 -11.96 -9.62 -11.11
C LEU A 102 -13.11 -8.67 -11.46
N GLN A 103 -14.33 -9.16 -11.28
CA GLN A 103 -15.53 -8.35 -11.47
C GLN A 103 -15.48 -7.40 -10.30
N GLU A 104 -14.78 -6.27 -10.54
CA GLU A 104 -14.71 -5.18 -9.61
C GLU A 104 -16.17 -4.76 -9.38
N VAL A 105 -16.74 -5.35 -8.34
CA VAL A 105 -18.13 -5.11 -7.94
C VAL A 105 -18.14 -3.80 -7.18
N VAL A 106 -18.89 -2.86 -7.70
CA VAL A 106 -19.05 -1.54 -7.12
C VAL A 106 -20.35 -1.52 -6.33
N VAL A 107 -20.29 -1.14 -5.06
CA VAL A 107 -21.47 -0.90 -4.24
C VAL A 107 -22.06 0.45 -4.62
N THR A 108 -23.23 0.45 -5.24
CA THR A 108 -23.98 1.66 -5.56
C THR A 108 -25.25 1.71 -4.72
N GLY A 109 -25.30 2.62 -3.76
CA GLY A 109 -26.43 2.74 -2.86
C GLY A 109 -26.63 1.49 -2.00
N TYR A 110 -27.74 0.82 -2.22
CA TYR A 110 -28.11 -0.40 -1.49
C TYR A 110 -27.94 -1.68 -2.34
N THR A 111 -27.37 -1.55 -3.55
CA THR A 111 -27.17 -2.67 -4.48
C THR A 111 -25.72 -2.76 -4.93
N THR A 112 -25.30 -3.98 -5.22
CA THR A 112 -23.98 -4.23 -5.85
C THR A 112 -24.17 -4.32 -7.36
N GLN A 113 -23.41 -3.53 -8.13
CA GLN A 113 -23.42 -3.55 -9.60
C GLN A 113 -21.99 -3.77 -10.11
N ARG A 114 -21.86 -4.31 -11.31
CA ARG A 114 -20.56 -4.45 -11.95
C ARG A 114 -20.05 -3.07 -12.37
N LYS A 115 -18.75 -2.81 -12.20
CA LYS A 115 -18.13 -1.55 -12.63
C LYS A 115 -18.40 -1.26 -14.12
N ALA A 116 -18.44 -2.28 -14.94
CA ALA A 116 -18.72 -2.17 -16.37
C ALA A 116 -20.15 -1.68 -16.68
N ASP A 117 -21.10 -1.90 -15.77
CA ASP A 117 -22.51 -1.53 -15.95
C ASP A 117 -22.79 -0.10 -15.45
N LEU A 118 -21.77 0.58 -14.89
CA LEU A 118 -21.92 1.91 -14.35
C LEU A 118 -21.53 2.98 -15.38
N THR A 119 -22.45 3.84 -15.73
CA THR A 119 -22.25 4.93 -16.69
C THR A 119 -21.57 6.16 -16.09
N GLY A 120 -21.28 6.17 -14.78
CA GLY A 120 -20.69 7.28 -14.05
C GLY A 120 -19.16 7.21 -13.89
N ALA A 121 -18.49 8.34 -13.67
CA ALA A 121 -17.05 8.39 -13.38
C ALA A 121 -16.79 7.93 -11.95
N ILE A 122 -16.63 6.62 -11.77
CA ILE A 122 -16.29 5.97 -10.50
C ILE A 122 -14.81 5.59 -10.50
N SER A 123 -14.12 5.98 -9.44
CA SER A 123 -12.75 5.51 -9.17
C SER A 123 -12.79 4.50 -8.02
N VAL A 124 -12.24 3.32 -8.25
CA VAL A 124 -12.04 2.32 -7.20
C VAL A 124 -10.55 2.24 -6.92
N VAL A 125 -10.18 2.28 -5.65
CA VAL A 125 -8.80 2.18 -5.19
C VAL A 125 -8.61 0.85 -4.47
N SER A 126 -7.62 0.09 -4.91
CA SER A 126 -7.26 -1.19 -4.29
C SER A 126 -6.66 -0.97 -2.90
N ILE A 127 -7.04 -1.84 -1.98
CA ILE A 127 -6.56 -1.78 -0.60
C ILE A 127 -5.06 -2.06 -0.49
N ASP A 128 -4.51 -2.90 -1.37
CA ASP A 128 -3.10 -3.25 -1.36
C ASP A 128 -2.18 -2.03 -1.54
N GLU A 129 -2.70 -1.00 -2.21
CA GLU A 129 -1.99 0.26 -2.37
C GLU A 129 -2.09 1.16 -1.14
N ILE A 130 -3.20 1.07 -0.39
CA ILE A 130 -3.45 1.84 0.82
C ILE A 130 -2.71 1.24 2.01
N ALA A 131 -2.76 -0.08 2.16
CA ALA A 131 -2.14 -0.81 3.26
C ALA A 131 -0.59 -0.67 3.29
N LYS A 132 0.03 -0.39 2.13
CA LYS A 132 1.48 -0.13 2.05
C LYS A 132 1.91 1.21 2.66
N GLN A 133 0.97 2.10 2.92
CA GLN A 133 1.26 3.38 3.57
C GLN A 133 1.06 3.24 5.08
N ASN A 134 2.07 3.67 5.85
CA ASN A 134 2.01 3.66 7.31
C ASN A 134 1.20 4.86 7.85
N GLU A 135 0.02 5.08 7.26
CA GLU A 135 -0.92 6.15 7.64
C GLU A 135 -2.14 5.57 8.35
N ASN A 136 -2.47 6.13 9.52
CA ASN A 136 -3.66 5.69 10.26
C ASN A 136 -4.96 6.11 9.56
N ASN A 137 -4.96 7.27 8.90
CA ASN A 137 -6.12 7.78 8.20
C ASN A 137 -6.14 7.27 6.74
N PRO A 138 -7.05 6.34 6.38
CA PRO A 138 -7.09 5.75 5.04
C PRO A 138 -7.37 6.79 3.93
N ILE A 139 -7.95 7.94 4.28
CA ILE A 139 -8.18 9.04 3.34
C ILE A 139 -6.87 9.72 2.94
N LYS A 140 -5.94 9.90 3.87
CA LYS A 140 -4.60 10.44 3.53
C LYS A 140 -3.89 9.53 2.52
N ALA A 141 -4.07 8.23 2.65
CA ALA A 141 -3.48 7.25 1.75
C ALA A 141 -4.02 7.33 0.30
N LEU A 142 -5.15 7.99 0.07
CA LEU A 142 -5.71 8.24 -1.26
C LEU A 142 -5.08 9.44 -1.97
N GLN A 143 -4.24 10.23 -1.29
CA GLN A 143 -3.65 11.44 -1.87
C GLN A 143 -2.84 11.11 -3.14
N GLY A 144 -3.14 11.82 -4.24
CA GLY A 144 -2.49 11.62 -5.54
C GLY A 144 -2.92 10.37 -6.33
N ARG A 145 -3.84 9.53 -5.79
CA ARG A 145 -4.25 8.27 -6.42
C ARG A 145 -5.59 8.36 -7.17
N VAL A 146 -6.43 9.30 -6.79
CA VAL A 146 -7.76 9.47 -7.38
C VAL A 146 -7.79 10.75 -8.22
N PRO A 147 -7.86 10.66 -9.56
CA PRO A 147 -7.95 11.84 -10.42
C PRO A 147 -9.18 12.68 -10.08
N GLY A 148 -9.00 14.02 -9.95
CA GLY A 148 -10.06 14.96 -9.61
C GLY A 148 -10.41 15.02 -8.12
N MET A 149 -9.62 14.36 -7.25
CA MET A 149 -9.71 14.48 -5.80
C MET A 149 -8.47 15.19 -5.26
N ASN A 150 -8.68 16.26 -4.53
CA ASN A 150 -7.62 16.97 -3.81
C ASN A 150 -7.72 16.65 -2.32
N ILE A 151 -6.63 16.18 -1.74
CA ILE A 151 -6.52 15.88 -0.32
C ILE A 151 -5.41 16.73 0.25
N THR A 152 -5.76 17.56 1.23
CA THR A 152 -4.80 18.35 1.99
C THR A 152 -4.75 17.81 3.41
N ALA A 153 -3.58 17.36 3.83
CA ALA A 153 -3.33 16.91 5.19
C ALA A 153 -2.34 17.87 5.85
N ASP A 154 -2.58 18.20 7.11
CA ASP A 154 -1.56 18.83 7.95
C ASP A 154 -0.51 17.79 8.36
N GLY A 155 0.69 18.22 8.74
CA GLY A 155 1.76 17.31 9.20
C GLY A 155 1.51 16.73 10.60
N ASN A 156 0.35 16.96 11.19
CA ASN A 156 0.02 16.48 12.52
C ASN A 156 -0.29 14.97 12.48
N PRO A 157 0.30 14.14 13.34
CA PRO A 157 -0.01 12.72 13.46
C PRO A 157 -1.50 12.41 13.64
N SER A 158 -2.24 13.24 14.38
CA SER A 158 -3.67 13.14 14.62
C SER A 158 -4.52 14.00 13.68
N GLY A 159 -3.90 14.71 12.73
CA GLY A 159 -4.57 15.68 11.86
C GLY A 159 -5.57 15.06 10.90
N ASN A 160 -6.64 15.79 10.65
CA ASN A 160 -7.64 15.43 9.69
C ASN A 160 -7.15 15.71 8.25
N ALA A 161 -7.64 14.95 7.32
CA ALA A 161 -7.48 15.24 5.91
C ALA A 161 -8.70 16.03 5.39
N THR A 162 -8.45 17.16 4.77
CA THR A 162 -9.48 17.89 4.04
C THR A 162 -9.57 17.35 2.63
N VAL A 163 -10.75 16.89 2.25
CA VAL A 163 -11.01 16.29 0.93
C VAL A 163 -11.87 17.19 0.09
N ARG A 164 -11.50 17.39 -1.17
CA ARG A 164 -12.30 18.10 -2.16
C ARG A 164 -12.38 17.28 -3.44
N ILE A 165 -13.58 17.00 -3.90
CA ILE A 165 -13.84 16.27 -5.14
C ILE A 165 -14.29 17.29 -6.19
N ARG A 166 -13.51 17.43 -7.29
CA ARG A 166 -13.75 18.38 -8.38
C ARG A 166 -13.81 19.85 -7.94
N GLY A 167 -13.18 20.19 -6.82
CA GLY A 167 -13.05 21.56 -6.33
C GLY A 167 -14.09 21.95 -5.28
N VAL A 168 -14.36 23.25 -5.20
CA VAL A 168 -15.28 23.89 -4.24
C VAL A 168 -16.56 24.24 -4.98
N GLY A 169 -17.68 23.63 -4.60
CA GLY A 169 -18.98 23.83 -5.23
C GLY A 169 -19.94 24.73 -4.46
N THR A 170 -19.67 24.97 -3.16
CA THR A 170 -20.55 25.78 -2.29
C THR A 170 -19.73 26.70 -1.39
N LEU A 171 -20.37 27.76 -0.89
CA LEU A 171 -19.76 28.67 0.08
C LEU A 171 -19.73 28.12 1.50
N ASN A 172 -20.46 27.03 1.76
CA ASN A 172 -20.57 26.40 3.08
C ASN A 172 -19.61 25.21 3.19
N ASN A 173 -20.13 24.02 3.55
CA ASN A 173 -19.35 22.81 3.66
C ASN A 173 -19.16 22.14 2.30
N ASN A 174 -17.93 21.91 1.91
CA ASN A 174 -17.54 21.23 0.67
C ASN A 174 -16.98 19.82 0.91
N ASP A 175 -17.16 19.26 2.10
CA ASP A 175 -16.72 17.91 2.39
C ASP A 175 -17.59 16.90 1.65
N PRO A 176 -17.02 15.80 1.12
CA PRO A 176 -17.78 14.73 0.51
C PRO A 176 -18.59 13.97 1.57
N LEU A 177 -19.64 13.29 1.13
CA LEU A 177 -20.39 12.36 1.98
C LEU A 177 -19.61 11.05 2.11
N TYR A 178 -19.38 10.59 3.33
CA TYR A 178 -18.79 9.28 3.59
C TYR A 178 -19.88 8.24 3.85
N ILE A 179 -19.74 7.07 3.25
CA ILE A 179 -20.61 5.93 3.43
C ILE A 179 -19.75 4.74 3.86
N ILE A 180 -19.95 4.24 5.07
CA ILE A 180 -19.22 3.08 5.58
C ILE A 180 -20.19 1.92 5.67
N ASP A 181 -19.98 0.86 4.90
CA ASP A 181 -20.86 -0.31 4.82
C ASP A 181 -22.35 0.05 4.67
N GLY A 182 -22.63 1.05 3.86
CA GLY A 182 -23.98 1.55 3.60
C GLY A 182 -24.50 2.60 4.59
N VAL A 183 -23.76 2.90 5.67
CA VAL A 183 -24.17 3.89 6.68
C VAL A 183 -23.53 5.25 6.40
N PRO A 184 -24.33 6.31 6.14
CA PRO A 184 -23.82 7.66 5.95
C PRO A 184 -23.22 8.21 7.26
N THR A 185 -22.00 8.72 7.20
CA THR A 185 -21.32 9.35 8.33
C THR A 185 -20.76 10.73 7.93
N LYS A 186 -20.70 11.64 8.90
CA LYS A 186 -20.08 12.96 8.75
C LYS A 186 -18.72 13.06 9.43
N SER A 187 -18.38 12.11 10.29
CA SER A 187 -17.12 12.12 11.03
C SER A 187 -15.96 11.65 10.17
N GLY A 188 -14.78 12.23 10.43
CA GLY A 188 -13.56 11.86 9.74
C GLY A 188 -13.21 10.38 9.93
N MET A 189 -12.43 9.86 9.00
CA MET A 189 -12.05 8.46 8.87
C MET A 189 -10.95 7.99 9.82
N HIS A 190 -10.59 8.81 10.80
CA HIS A 190 -9.49 8.49 11.75
C HIS A 190 -9.83 7.35 12.72
N GLU A 191 -11.10 6.93 12.78
CA GLU A 191 -11.53 5.79 13.60
C GLU A 191 -11.43 4.43 12.87
N LEU A 192 -11.22 4.45 11.52
CA LEU A 192 -11.11 3.23 10.73
C LEU A 192 -9.65 2.86 10.50
N ASN A 193 -9.31 1.62 10.86
CA ASN A 193 -8.04 1.05 10.49
C ASN A 193 -8.00 0.75 8.98
N GLY A 194 -7.00 1.27 8.27
CA GLY A 194 -6.82 1.00 6.84
C GLY A 194 -6.76 -0.49 6.51
N ASN A 195 -6.23 -1.32 7.42
CA ASN A 195 -6.14 -2.76 7.23
C ASN A 195 -7.50 -3.49 7.27
N ASP A 196 -8.54 -2.86 7.81
CA ASP A 196 -9.89 -3.43 7.89
C ASP A 196 -10.75 -3.09 6.68
N ILE A 197 -10.25 -2.25 5.79
CA ILE A 197 -10.97 -1.84 4.57
C ILE A 197 -10.77 -2.91 3.49
N GLU A 198 -11.81 -3.23 2.75
CA GLU A 198 -11.78 -4.09 1.56
C GLU A 198 -11.65 -3.26 0.28
N SER A 199 -12.40 -2.13 0.19
CA SER A 199 -12.33 -1.23 -0.96
C SER A 199 -12.77 0.19 -0.61
N ILE A 200 -12.24 1.17 -1.35
CA ILE A 200 -12.70 2.54 -1.32
C ILE A 200 -13.11 2.94 -2.72
N GLN A 201 -14.32 3.47 -2.84
CA GLN A 201 -14.91 3.91 -4.10
C GLN A 201 -15.24 5.39 -4.00
N VAL A 202 -14.92 6.15 -5.05
CA VAL A 202 -15.19 7.59 -5.10
C VAL A 202 -16.15 7.89 -6.25
N LEU A 203 -17.36 8.31 -5.89
CA LEU A 203 -18.39 8.77 -6.83
C LEU A 203 -18.19 10.26 -7.05
N LYS A 204 -17.74 10.61 -8.24
CA LYS A 204 -17.40 12.00 -8.59
C LYS A 204 -18.51 12.71 -9.33
N ASP A 205 -19.47 11.97 -9.87
CA ASP A 205 -20.55 12.50 -10.70
C ASP A 205 -21.85 12.60 -9.93
N ALA A 206 -22.63 13.65 -10.25
CA ALA A 206 -23.97 13.81 -9.72
C ALA A 206 -24.90 12.66 -10.08
N ALA A 207 -24.72 12.01 -11.24
CA ALA A 207 -25.54 10.87 -11.65
C ALA A 207 -25.36 9.66 -10.72
N SER A 208 -24.11 9.27 -10.47
CA SER A 208 -23.80 8.16 -9.54
C SER A 208 -24.06 8.51 -8.06
N ALA A 209 -23.96 9.80 -7.72
CA ALA A 209 -24.20 10.28 -6.36
C ALA A 209 -25.67 10.55 -6.04
N SER A 210 -26.55 10.60 -7.06
CA SER A 210 -27.98 10.98 -6.93
C SER A 210 -28.77 10.14 -5.95
N ILE A 211 -28.40 8.85 -5.77
CA ILE A 211 -29.02 7.91 -4.84
C ILE A 211 -28.94 8.41 -3.39
N TYR A 212 -27.93 9.23 -3.07
CA TYR A 212 -27.70 9.76 -1.72
C TYR A 212 -28.28 11.16 -1.51
N GLY A 213 -28.99 11.70 -2.55
CA GLY A 213 -29.69 12.98 -2.51
C GLY A 213 -28.77 14.19 -2.41
N SER A 214 -29.29 15.31 -1.89
CA SER A 214 -28.60 16.59 -1.81
C SER A 214 -27.31 16.57 -0.98
N ARG A 215 -27.16 15.65 -0.05
CA ARG A 215 -25.94 15.49 0.76
C ARG A 215 -24.73 15.04 -0.05
N ALA A 216 -24.97 14.47 -1.22
CA ALA A 216 -23.95 13.97 -2.13
C ALA A 216 -23.47 15.02 -3.16
N ALA A 217 -23.90 16.28 -3.03
CA ALA A 217 -23.58 17.35 -3.99
C ALA A 217 -22.06 17.56 -4.16
N ASN A 218 -21.26 17.30 -3.14
CA ASN A 218 -19.80 17.42 -3.15
C ASN A 218 -19.07 16.07 -3.44
N GLY A 219 -19.81 15.07 -3.96
CA GLY A 219 -19.30 13.72 -4.17
C GLY A 219 -19.50 12.78 -2.97
N VAL A 220 -19.28 11.49 -3.20
CA VAL A 220 -19.45 10.44 -2.20
C VAL A 220 -18.22 9.56 -2.17
N ILE A 221 -17.77 9.21 -0.97
CA ILE A 221 -16.72 8.24 -0.72
C ILE A 221 -17.38 7.04 -0.02
N ILE A 222 -17.40 5.90 -0.71
CA ILE A 222 -17.95 4.66 -0.19
C ILE A 222 -16.80 3.79 0.27
N ILE A 223 -16.88 3.32 1.51
CA ILE A 223 -15.92 2.44 2.13
C ILE A 223 -16.60 1.14 2.48
N THR A 224 -16.06 0.07 1.95
CA THR A 224 -16.47 -1.29 2.28
C THR A 224 -15.42 -1.93 3.15
N THR A 225 -15.82 -2.46 4.29
CA THR A 225 -14.90 -3.15 5.20
C THR A 225 -14.85 -4.64 4.91
N LYS A 226 -13.73 -5.27 5.30
CA LYS A 226 -13.52 -6.71 5.16
C LYS A 226 -14.58 -7.50 5.90
N LYS A 227 -15.03 -8.59 5.28
CA LYS A 227 -15.97 -9.57 5.85
C LYS A 227 -15.32 -10.94 5.87
N GLY A 228 -15.84 -11.84 6.71
CA GLY A 228 -15.47 -13.24 6.65
C GLY A 228 -15.90 -13.84 5.30
N LYS A 229 -15.00 -14.61 4.68
CA LYS A 229 -15.31 -15.38 3.46
C LYS A 229 -15.50 -16.82 3.82
N GLU A 230 -16.37 -17.53 3.09
CA GLU A 230 -16.60 -18.95 3.26
C GLU A 230 -15.29 -19.74 3.11
N GLY A 231 -15.07 -20.71 3.97
CA GLY A 231 -13.89 -21.56 3.97
C GLY A 231 -13.24 -21.71 5.34
N GLN A 232 -11.92 -21.90 5.33
CA GLN A 232 -11.13 -22.05 6.56
C GLN A 232 -10.93 -20.71 7.28
N ILE A 233 -10.79 -20.79 8.60
CA ILE A 233 -10.42 -19.64 9.45
C ILE A 233 -9.08 -19.08 8.91
N LYS A 234 -9.08 -17.78 8.60
CA LYS A 234 -7.87 -17.05 8.22
C LYS A 234 -7.45 -16.12 9.34
N ILE A 235 -6.19 -16.23 9.73
CA ILE A 235 -5.55 -15.35 10.71
C ILE A 235 -4.46 -14.59 9.97
N ASN A 236 -4.54 -13.24 9.99
CA ASN A 236 -3.51 -12.38 9.43
C ASN A 236 -2.87 -11.59 10.57
N PHE A 237 -1.56 -11.42 10.47
CA PHE A 237 -0.78 -10.55 11.35
C PHE A 237 0.08 -9.65 10.48
N ASP A 238 -0.12 -8.33 10.63
CA ASP A 238 0.63 -7.30 9.94
C ASP A 238 1.37 -6.46 10.97
N ALA A 239 2.66 -6.27 10.75
CA ALA A 239 3.49 -5.43 11.59
C ALA A 239 4.37 -4.52 10.71
N SER A 240 4.38 -3.24 11.00
CA SER A 240 5.24 -2.29 10.31
C SER A 240 5.85 -1.28 11.28
N ILE A 241 7.09 -0.90 10.98
CA ILE A 241 7.82 0.17 11.66
C ILE A 241 8.42 1.07 10.58
N ALA A 242 8.17 2.37 10.68
CA ALA A 242 8.71 3.35 9.75
C ALA A 242 9.36 4.52 10.50
N ALA A 243 10.42 5.08 9.90
CA ALA A 243 11.02 6.33 10.34
C ALA A 243 10.53 7.47 9.44
N SER A 244 10.12 8.57 10.03
CA SER A 244 9.66 9.78 9.36
C SER A 244 10.61 10.92 9.66
N MET A 245 11.07 11.64 8.64
CA MET A 245 11.99 12.76 8.79
C MET A 245 11.73 13.81 7.70
N TYR A 246 12.15 15.02 7.94
CA TYR A 246 12.21 16.03 6.90
C TYR A 246 13.29 15.67 5.87
N THR A 247 12.92 15.56 4.61
CA THR A 247 13.87 15.32 3.51
C THR A 247 14.53 16.61 3.03
N ASN A 248 13.78 17.71 3.04
CA ASN A 248 14.27 19.04 2.68
C ASN A 248 13.99 19.99 3.84
N LYS A 249 15.04 20.38 4.54
CA LYS A 249 14.98 21.45 5.54
C LYS A 249 15.11 22.78 4.80
N MET A 250 14.38 23.78 5.26
CA MET A 250 14.62 25.15 4.84
C MET A 250 15.97 25.59 5.45
N GLU A 251 16.88 25.97 4.61
CA GLU A 251 18.15 26.58 5.08
C GLU A 251 17.84 27.98 5.59
N VAL A 252 18.16 28.22 6.84
CA VAL A 252 18.06 29.52 7.50
C VAL A 252 19.46 30.04 7.74
N LEU A 253 19.61 31.37 7.74
CA LEU A 253 20.89 31.99 8.04
C LEU A 253 21.25 31.74 9.51
N ASN A 254 22.48 31.33 9.76
CA ASN A 254 23.05 31.35 11.10
C ASN A 254 23.33 32.81 11.57
N ALA A 255 23.73 32.99 12.81
CA ALA A 255 23.92 34.34 13.37
C ALA A 255 24.96 35.17 12.59
N GLU A 256 26.05 34.56 12.12
CA GLU A 256 27.05 35.26 11.31
C GLU A 256 26.54 35.65 9.92
N GLU A 257 25.89 34.72 9.25
CA GLU A 257 25.30 34.95 7.91
C GLU A 257 24.21 36.02 7.97
N TYR A 258 23.34 35.94 8.99
CA TYR A 258 22.35 36.98 9.24
C TYR A 258 22.99 38.36 9.49
N GLY A 259 24.06 38.40 10.29
CA GLY A 259 24.80 39.62 10.53
C GLY A 259 25.40 40.18 9.22
N ARG A 260 25.93 39.35 8.33
CA ARG A 260 26.43 39.75 7.00
C ARG A 260 25.31 40.34 6.12
N ALA A 261 24.13 39.72 6.12
CA ALA A 261 22.97 40.19 5.40
C ALA A 261 22.51 41.56 5.94
N MET A 262 22.48 41.70 7.28
CA MET A 262 22.15 42.99 7.94
C MET A 262 23.15 44.08 7.58
N TRP A 263 24.45 43.78 7.63
CA TRP A 263 25.48 44.74 7.18
C TRP A 263 25.19 45.23 5.77
N GLN A 264 24.95 44.33 4.84
CA GLN A 264 24.67 44.70 3.44
C GLN A 264 23.41 45.56 3.31
N ALA A 265 22.35 45.25 4.08
CA ALA A 265 21.13 46.04 4.09
C ALA A 265 21.38 47.49 4.56
N TYR A 266 22.06 47.68 5.71
CA TYR A 266 22.40 49.01 6.21
C TYR A 266 23.25 49.81 5.22
N VAL A 267 24.26 49.17 4.63
CA VAL A 267 25.16 49.83 3.64
C VAL A 267 24.34 50.22 2.40
N ASN A 268 23.44 49.39 1.92
CA ASN A 268 22.63 49.69 0.75
C ASN A 268 21.66 50.85 1.02
N GLU A 269 21.23 51.03 2.28
CA GLU A 269 20.41 52.14 2.75
C GLU A 269 21.22 53.40 3.05
N GLY A 270 22.55 53.35 2.96
CA GLY A 270 23.43 54.44 3.29
C GLY A 270 23.53 54.75 4.81
N GLN A 271 23.18 53.77 5.65
CA GLN A 271 23.23 53.88 7.11
C GLN A 271 24.50 53.22 7.65
N ASP A 272 24.93 53.65 8.85
CA ASP A 272 26.03 52.98 9.56
C ASP A 272 25.55 51.63 10.14
N PRO A 273 26.11 50.50 9.68
CA PRO A 273 25.75 49.17 10.18
C PRO A 273 25.94 49.00 11.67
N ASN A 274 26.84 49.78 12.31
CA ASN A 274 27.09 49.70 13.76
C ASN A 274 25.98 50.33 14.62
N THR A 275 24.96 50.93 13.99
CA THR A 275 23.78 51.45 14.69
C THR A 275 22.70 50.41 14.91
N ASN A 276 22.91 49.12 14.45
CA ASN A 276 21.94 48.05 14.60
C ASN A 276 21.60 47.78 16.07
N ALA A 277 20.34 47.40 16.33
CA ALA A 277 19.82 47.08 17.64
C ALA A 277 20.19 45.67 18.14
N LEU A 278 20.74 44.80 17.27
CA LEU A 278 20.97 43.39 17.55
C LEU A 278 22.37 43.10 18.13
N GLY A 279 23.19 44.14 18.33
CA GLY A 279 24.48 44.02 18.98
C GLY A 279 25.62 43.54 18.09
N TYR A 280 25.41 43.45 16.76
CA TYR A 280 26.50 43.21 15.83
C TYR A 280 27.47 44.40 15.81
N LYS A 281 28.76 44.08 15.73
CA LYS A 281 29.84 45.03 15.52
C LYS A 281 30.57 44.70 14.22
N TYR A 282 30.62 45.67 13.31
CA TYR A 282 31.21 45.53 11.99
C TYR A 282 32.49 46.34 11.91
N SER A 283 33.57 45.67 11.45
CA SER A 283 34.75 46.33 10.93
C SER A 283 34.58 46.32 9.41
N TRP A 284 34.41 47.49 8.83
CA TRP A 284 34.17 47.65 7.41
C TRP A 284 34.82 48.92 6.84
N GLY A 285 34.94 49.04 5.54
CA GLY A 285 35.48 50.18 4.86
C GLY A 285 35.15 50.17 3.39
N TYR A 286 35.93 50.86 2.61
CA TYR A 286 35.79 50.89 1.14
C TYR A 286 37.00 50.26 0.50
N ASP A 287 36.85 49.53 -0.58
CA ASP A 287 37.93 49.03 -1.39
C ASP A 287 38.57 50.14 -2.24
N ALA A 288 39.62 49.80 -3.01
CA ALA A 288 40.33 50.73 -3.90
C ALA A 288 39.43 51.35 -4.97
N ASN A 289 38.27 50.74 -5.26
CA ASN A 289 37.29 51.20 -6.25
C ASN A 289 36.13 51.96 -5.63
N GLY A 290 36.14 52.15 -4.31
CA GLY A 290 35.08 52.85 -3.57
C GLY A 290 33.86 52.00 -3.23
N TYR A 291 33.92 50.65 -3.34
CA TYR A 291 32.85 49.77 -2.94
C TYR A 291 32.96 49.39 -1.48
N PRO A 292 31.79 49.34 -0.76
CA PRO A 292 31.80 48.90 0.64
C PRO A 292 32.32 47.49 0.80
N GLN A 293 33.23 47.26 1.75
CA GLN A 293 33.81 45.95 2.05
C GLN A 293 33.72 45.65 3.53
N LEU A 294 33.16 44.50 3.87
CA LEU A 294 33.12 43.97 5.20
C LEU A 294 34.43 43.23 5.52
N ASN A 295 35.17 43.72 6.50
CA ASN A 295 36.46 43.11 6.91
C ASN A 295 36.25 42.06 8.00
N ASN A 296 35.38 42.38 8.98
CA ASN A 296 35.10 41.49 10.09
C ASN A 296 33.73 41.77 10.69
N ILE A 297 33.16 40.72 11.24
CA ILE A 297 31.90 40.77 12.01
C ILE A 297 32.13 40.16 13.39
N SER A 298 31.66 40.79 14.42
CA SER A 298 31.63 40.23 15.76
C SER A 298 30.29 40.44 16.40
N MET A 299 29.84 39.44 17.13
CA MET A 299 28.61 39.48 17.90
C MET A 299 28.93 39.46 19.39
N SER A 300 28.19 40.24 20.17
CA SER A 300 28.30 40.22 21.61
C SER A 300 27.94 38.83 22.15
N LYS A 301 28.71 38.34 23.13
CA LYS A 301 28.35 37.07 23.80
C LYS A 301 27.07 37.19 24.64
N TYR A 302 26.71 38.40 25.00
CA TYR A 302 25.50 38.69 25.76
C TYR A 302 24.77 39.85 25.12
N LEU A 303 23.45 39.84 25.20
CA LEU A 303 22.56 40.87 24.66
C LEU A 303 22.39 42.06 25.65
N ASP A 304 22.71 41.85 26.91
CA ASP A 304 22.61 42.85 27.99
C ASP A 304 23.97 43.19 28.60
N SER A 305 24.08 44.39 29.15
CA SER A 305 25.28 44.85 29.81
C SER A 305 25.59 44.13 31.11
N ALA A 306 24.62 43.50 31.74
CA ALA A 306 24.76 42.68 32.94
C ALA A 306 25.27 41.26 32.67
N ASN A 307 25.44 40.87 31.41
CA ASN A 307 25.82 39.52 30.96
C ASN A 307 24.90 38.43 31.50
N THR A 308 23.61 38.70 31.58
CA THR A 308 22.58 37.73 32.03
C THR A 308 21.85 37.05 30.89
N VAL A 309 21.78 37.67 29.70
CA VAL A 309 21.09 37.15 28.55
C VAL A 309 22.12 36.75 27.48
N PRO A 310 22.48 35.48 27.34
CA PRO A 310 23.43 35.05 26.31
C PRO A 310 22.86 35.27 24.93
N ALA A 311 23.71 35.71 23.99
CA ALA A 311 23.37 35.73 22.59
C ALA A 311 23.37 34.28 22.09
N ALA A 312 22.28 33.86 21.44
CA ALA A 312 22.09 32.52 20.96
C ALA A 312 22.23 32.44 19.45
N ASP A 313 22.84 31.36 18.98
CA ASP A 313 22.82 30.93 17.55
C ASP A 313 22.15 29.57 17.52
N THR A 314 20.82 29.56 17.72
CA THR A 314 20.05 28.34 17.89
C THR A 314 19.33 28.01 16.58
N ASP A 315 19.61 26.85 16.04
CA ASP A 315 18.78 26.27 14.97
C ASP A 315 17.45 25.79 15.58
N TRP A 316 16.45 26.65 15.54
CA TRP A 316 15.11 26.36 16.06
C TRP A 316 14.43 25.23 15.32
N PHE A 317 14.81 24.97 14.06
CA PHE A 317 14.29 23.84 13.33
C PHE A 317 14.76 22.52 13.91
N ASP A 318 16.06 22.39 14.20
CA ASP A 318 16.62 21.21 14.84
C ASP A 318 16.16 21.05 16.30
N GLU A 319 16.01 22.18 17.01
CA GLU A 319 15.50 22.15 18.39
C GLU A 319 14.05 21.69 18.48
N THR A 320 13.22 21.99 17.49
CA THR A 320 11.79 21.65 17.50
C THR A 320 11.47 20.34 16.79
N THR A 321 12.41 19.82 16.02
CA THR A 321 12.18 18.61 15.22
C THR A 321 12.97 17.40 15.71
N ARG A 322 12.52 16.22 15.32
CA ARG A 322 13.17 14.93 15.56
C ARG A 322 12.84 13.95 14.47
N THR A 323 13.54 12.83 14.41
CA THR A 323 13.09 11.67 13.64
C THR A 323 11.86 11.07 14.32
N GLY A 324 10.75 11.08 13.62
CA GLY A 324 9.50 10.44 14.04
C GLY A 324 9.57 8.92 13.85
N ILE A 325 8.83 8.18 14.67
CA ILE A 325 8.73 6.72 14.56
C ILE A 325 7.25 6.36 14.50
N ILE A 326 6.88 5.63 13.45
CA ILE A 326 5.55 5.07 13.27
C ILE A 326 5.63 3.57 13.53
N GLN A 327 4.75 3.06 14.39
CA GLN A 327 4.60 1.64 14.69
C GLN A 327 3.15 1.26 14.46
N GLN A 328 2.94 0.20 13.69
CA GLN A 328 1.63 -0.34 13.42
C GLN A 328 1.66 -1.85 13.57
N TYR A 329 0.72 -2.37 14.35
CA TYR A 329 0.51 -3.81 14.53
C TYR A 329 -0.97 -4.09 14.36
N ASN A 330 -1.29 -5.09 13.53
CA ASN A 330 -2.66 -5.48 13.28
C ASN A 330 -2.79 -7.00 13.28
N VAL A 331 -3.80 -7.50 13.98
CA VAL A 331 -4.18 -8.92 14.00
C VAL A 331 -5.62 -9.01 13.54
N SER A 332 -5.90 -9.85 12.57
CA SER A 332 -7.27 -10.09 12.14
C SER A 332 -7.57 -11.56 12.01
N VAL A 333 -8.79 -11.93 12.36
CA VAL A 333 -9.35 -13.29 12.25
C VAL A 333 -10.64 -13.20 11.47
N SER A 334 -10.74 -13.96 10.41
CA SER A 334 -11.93 -14.05 9.57
C SER A 334 -12.40 -15.48 9.43
N ASN A 335 -13.71 -15.67 9.49
CA ASN A 335 -14.38 -16.95 9.29
C ASN A 335 -15.70 -16.73 8.57
N GLY A 336 -16.12 -17.69 7.76
CA GLY A 336 -17.40 -17.64 7.07
C GLY A 336 -17.94 -19.03 6.80
N SER A 337 -19.27 -19.12 6.73
CA SER A 337 -20.04 -20.28 6.34
C SER A 337 -21.23 -19.83 5.50
N GLU A 338 -21.96 -20.77 4.86
CA GLU A 338 -23.20 -20.47 4.14
C GLU A 338 -24.25 -19.69 4.99
N LYS A 339 -24.20 -19.84 6.33
CA LYS A 339 -25.18 -19.25 7.25
C LYS A 339 -24.75 -17.92 7.85
N GLY A 340 -23.47 -17.56 7.74
CA GLY A 340 -22.97 -16.31 8.29
C GLY A 340 -21.47 -16.19 8.21
N SER A 341 -20.99 -14.95 8.34
CA SER A 341 -19.58 -14.63 8.34
C SER A 341 -19.23 -13.75 9.54
N SER A 342 -18.01 -13.92 10.06
CA SER A 342 -17.49 -13.08 11.12
C SER A 342 -16.09 -12.56 10.76
N PHE A 343 -15.84 -11.32 11.12
CA PHE A 343 -14.54 -10.68 11.02
C PHE A 343 -14.24 -9.97 12.34
N PHE A 344 -13.06 -10.23 12.87
CA PHE A 344 -12.55 -9.57 14.07
C PHE A 344 -11.18 -9.05 13.77
N SER A 345 -10.88 -7.82 14.17
CA SER A 345 -9.53 -7.26 14.09
C SER A 345 -9.16 -6.50 15.37
N LEU A 346 -7.88 -6.47 15.66
CA LEU A 346 -7.29 -5.66 16.72
C LEU A 346 -6.09 -4.92 16.13
N GLY A 347 -6.16 -3.59 16.12
CA GLY A 347 -5.12 -2.72 15.60
C GLY A 347 -4.50 -1.86 16.71
N TYR A 348 -3.19 -1.74 16.68
CA TYR A 348 -2.43 -0.78 17.48
C TYR A 348 -1.61 0.10 16.54
N TYR A 349 -1.79 1.41 16.64
CA TYR A 349 -1.05 2.40 15.89
C TYR A 349 -0.43 3.42 16.84
N LYS A 350 0.87 3.67 16.69
CA LYS A 350 1.59 4.72 17.41
C LYS A 350 2.41 5.52 16.42
N ASN A 351 2.21 6.82 16.42
CA ASN A 351 2.98 7.77 15.63
C ASN A 351 3.62 8.79 16.55
N ILE A 352 4.93 8.73 16.68
CA ILE A 352 5.74 9.76 17.29
C ILE A 352 6.07 10.77 16.20
N GLY A 353 5.44 11.94 16.23
CA GLY A 353 5.59 12.95 15.18
C GLY A 353 7.01 13.51 15.05
N ILE A 354 7.29 14.08 13.90
CA ILE A 354 8.56 14.75 13.58
C ILE A 354 8.75 16.06 14.35
N ILE A 355 7.69 16.67 14.84
CA ILE A 355 7.76 17.80 15.76
C ILE A 355 7.80 17.24 17.18
N LYS A 356 8.71 17.73 18.02
CA LYS A 356 8.80 17.34 19.44
C LYS A 356 7.44 17.61 20.12
N ASP A 357 7.06 16.73 21.05
CA ASP A 357 5.81 16.76 21.82
C ASP A 357 4.50 16.49 21.05
N LEU A 358 4.58 16.16 19.75
CA LEU A 358 3.45 15.66 19.01
C LEU A 358 3.51 14.13 18.86
N SER A 359 2.45 13.44 19.29
CA SER A 359 2.31 11.99 19.13
C SER A 359 0.84 11.56 19.06
N LEU A 360 0.57 10.41 18.47
CA LEU A 360 -0.73 9.77 18.43
C LEU A 360 -0.59 8.30 18.81
N ILE A 361 -1.50 7.81 19.66
CA ILE A 361 -1.71 6.39 19.92
C ILE A 361 -3.18 6.09 19.64
N HIS A 362 -3.45 5.11 18.81
CA HIS A 362 -4.80 4.67 18.47
C HIS A 362 -4.90 3.15 18.57
N ILE A 363 -5.93 2.66 19.25
CA ILE A 363 -6.25 1.25 19.38
C ILE A 363 -7.65 1.05 18.82
N SER A 364 -7.79 0.13 17.89
CA SER A 364 -9.08 -0.19 17.26
C SER A 364 -9.37 -1.69 17.38
N GLU A 365 -10.61 -2.04 17.69
CA GLU A 365 -11.11 -3.42 17.80
C GLU A 365 -12.50 -3.58 17.16
N PRO A 366 -12.63 -3.38 15.83
CA PRO A 366 -13.91 -3.63 15.17
C PRO A 366 -14.23 -5.12 15.14
N THR A 367 -15.44 -5.47 15.59
CA THR A 367 -16.02 -6.80 15.45
C THR A 367 -17.25 -6.70 14.55
N ARG A 368 -17.36 -7.61 13.58
CA ARG A 368 -18.48 -7.66 12.64
C ARG A 368 -18.99 -9.09 12.51
N HIS A 369 -20.27 -9.23 12.55
CA HIS A 369 -21.02 -10.49 12.43
C HIS A 369 -21.80 -10.53 11.13
#